data_12c3362f747f6fab9a2c2b93a750cd61
#
_entry.id   12c3362f747f6fab9a2c2b93a750cd61
#
_cell.length_a   1.000
_cell.length_b   1.000
_cell.length_c   1.000
_cell.angle_alpha   90.00
_cell.angle_beta   90.00
_cell.angle_gamma   90.00
#
_symmetry.space_group_name_H-M   'P 1'
#
loop_
_entity.id
_entity.type
_entity.pdbx_description
1 polymer ?
#
loop_
_entity_poly.entity_id
_entity_poly.type
_entity_poly.pdbx_seq_one_letter_code
_entity_poly.pdbx_strand_id
1 'polypeptide(L)'
;MGEISTLEEAKRIIPMKFDLISTTLSGYTRESQEVKAVNLDLIRQIHAITDIPIIAEGKIRCEQEAVEALKAGAHAVVVGTSITRPEIITERYVDAIREAEG
;
A
#
# COMPACT_ATOMS: atom_id res chain seq x y z
N MET A 1 0.06 -10.12 12.90
CA MET A 1 0.07 -9.64 11.51
C MET A 1 1.51 -9.43 11.05
N GLY A 2 1.86 -9.98 9.89
CA GLY A 2 3.18 -9.78 9.31
C GLY A 2 3.21 -8.53 8.44
N GLU A 3 4.01 -7.54 8.79
CA GLU A 3 4.19 -6.32 8.00
C GLU A 3 5.41 -6.46 7.09
N ILE A 4 5.22 -6.14 5.81
CA ILE A 4 6.27 -6.31 4.81
C ILE A 4 6.37 -5.10 3.89
N SER A 5 7.53 -4.97 3.23
CA SER A 5 7.74 -3.92 2.23
C SER A 5 8.14 -4.49 0.86
N THR A 6 8.60 -5.73 0.79
CA THR A 6 9.04 -6.38 -0.44
C THR A 6 8.55 -7.81 -0.53
N LEU A 7 8.63 -8.40 -1.74
CA LEU A 7 8.26 -9.79 -1.95
C LEU A 7 9.19 -10.75 -1.20
N GLU A 8 10.47 -10.44 -1.10
CA GLU A 8 11.42 -11.26 -0.37
C GLU A 8 11.05 -11.35 1.11
N GLU A 9 10.64 -10.23 1.70
CA GLU A 9 10.17 -10.23 3.09
C GLU A 9 8.92 -11.08 3.25
N ALA A 10 7.97 -10.98 2.29
CA ALA A 10 6.77 -11.81 2.31
C ALA A 10 7.11 -13.29 2.28
N LYS A 11 8.04 -13.70 1.40
CA LYS A 11 8.48 -15.11 1.31
C LYS A 11 9.08 -15.61 2.61
N ARG A 12 9.76 -14.74 3.37
CA ARG A 12 10.34 -15.13 4.66
C ARG A 12 9.29 -15.36 5.73
N ILE A 13 8.23 -14.58 5.74
CA ILE A 13 7.22 -14.67 6.81
C ILE A 13 6.11 -15.69 6.52
N ILE A 14 5.87 -16.06 5.28
CA ILE A 14 4.83 -17.03 4.92
C ILE A 14 4.95 -18.33 5.72
N PRO A 15 6.15 -18.94 5.86
CA PRO A 15 6.30 -20.18 6.66
C PRO A 15 6.04 -19.98 8.14
N MET A 16 6.03 -18.74 8.63
CA MET A 16 5.78 -18.44 10.05
C MET A 16 4.30 -18.47 10.42
N LYS A 17 3.42 -18.68 9.43
CA LYS A 17 1.98 -18.86 9.62
C LYS A 17 1.27 -17.69 10.29
N PHE A 18 1.59 -16.46 9.85
CA PHE A 18 0.84 -15.28 10.27
C PHE A 18 -0.61 -15.36 9.75
N ASP A 19 -1.54 -14.81 10.50
CA ASP A 19 -2.96 -14.76 10.11
C ASP A 19 -3.22 -13.74 9.00
N LEU A 20 -2.43 -12.67 8.95
CA LEU A 20 -2.57 -11.58 7.99
C LEU A 20 -1.19 -11.09 7.54
N ILE A 21 -1.10 -10.61 6.30
CA ILE A 21 0.09 -9.93 5.78
C ILE A 21 -0.32 -8.50 5.43
N SER A 22 0.46 -7.52 5.87
CA SER A 22 0.19 -6.11 5.58
C SER A 22 1.32 -5.52 4.73
N THR A 23 0.97 -4.72 3.73
CA THR A 23 1.93 -4.00 2.90
C THR A 23 2.23 -2.60 3.45
N THR A 24 1.96 -2.36 4.73
CA THR A 24 2.12 -1.07 5.40
C THR A 24 3.48 -0.42 5.15
N LEU A 25 4.55 -1.22 5.15
CA LEU A 25 5.91 -0.71 5.04
C LEU A 25 6.37 -0.45 3.61
N SER A 26 5.58 -0.84 2.59
CA SER A 26 5.97 -0.61 1.20
C SER A 26 6.06 0.89 0.91
N GLY A 27 7.23 1.32 0.43
CA GLY A 27 7.53 2.72 0.17
C GLY A 27 8.08 3.49 1.38
N TYR A 28 8.11 2.84 2.56
CA TYR A 28 8.56 3.49 3.81
C TYR A 28 9.85 2.92 4.36
N THR A 29 10.36 1.84 3.77
CA THR A 29 11.64 1.25 4.19
C THR A 29 12.72 1.57 3.16
N ARG A 30 13.99 1.39 3.55
CA ARG A 30 15.11 1.60 2.63
C ARG A 30 14.97 0.73 1.38
N GLU A 31 14.52 -0.50 1.54
CA GLU A 31 14.39 -1.48 0.47
C GLU A 31 13.27 -1.14 -0.51
N SER A 32 12.33 -0.28 -0.11
CA SER A 32 11.16 0.04 -0.91
C SER A 32 10.96 1.54 -1.15
N GLN A 33 12.00 2.35 -0.96
CA GLN A 33 11.93 3.82 -1.08
C GLN A 33 11.45 4.31 -2.45
N GLU A 34 11.66 3.54 -3.50
CA GLU A 34 11.24 3.91 -4.85
C GLU A 34 9.73 3.81 -5.07
N VAL A 35 9.02 3.13 -4.17
CA VAL A 35 7.57 2.99 -4.28
C VAL A 35 6.89 4.27 -3.80
N LYS A 36 6.23 4.98 -4.73
CA LYS A 36 5.58 6.27 -4.46
C LYS A 36 4.05 6.20 -4.44
N ALA A 37 3.49 5.05 -4.73
CA ALA A 37 2.05 4.81 -4.74
C ALA A 37 1.79 3.41 -4.17
N VAL A 38 0.53 3.01 -4.01
CA VAL A 38 0.21 1.67 -3.56
C VAL A 38 0.86 0.64 -4.50
N ASN A 39 1.52 -0.36 -3.93
CA ASN A 39 2.27 -1.34 -4.71
C ASN A 39 1.37 -2.51 -5.12
N LEU A 40 0.66 -2.35 -6.22
CA LEU A 40 -0.28 -3.34 -6.74
C LEU A 40 0.43 -4.62 -7.18
N ASP A 41 1.63 -4.51 -7.75
CA ASP A 41 2.40 -5.67 -8.19
C ASP A 41 2.81 -6.54 -7.00
N LEU A 42 3.20 -5.93 -5.88
CA LEU A 42 3.52 -6.66 -4.66
C LEU A 42 2.31 -7.45 -4.17
N ILE A 43 1.13 -6.82 -4.17
CA ILE A 43 -0.11 -7.48 -3.75
C ILE A 43 -0.39 -8.68 -4.66
N ARG A 44 -0.30 -8.51 -5.98
CA ARG A 44 -0.51 -9.59 -6.94
C ARG A 44 0.46 -10.74 -6.73
N GLN A 45 1.73 -10.42 -6.52
CA GLN A 45 2.78 -11.43 -6.33
C GLN A 45 2.56 -12.24 -5.05
N ILE A 46 2.18 -11.57 -3.96
CA ILE A 46 1.91 -12.26 -2.69
C ILE A 46 0.66 -13.12 -2.82
N HIS A 47 -0.39 -12.58 -3.42
CA HIS A 47 -1.65 -13.31 -3.61
C HIS A 47 -1.44 -14.59 -4.43
N ALA A 48 -0.49 -14.59 -5.35
CA ALA A 48 -0.21 -15.75 -6.19
C ALA A 48 0.52 -16.88 -5.45
N ILE A 49 1.17 -16.60 -4.31
CA ILE A 49 2.00 -17.58 -3.61
C ILE A 49 1.48 -18.00 -2.25
N THR A 50 0.41 -17.40 -1.77
CA THR A 50 -0.17 -17.76 -0.47
C THR A 50 -1.65 -17.42 -0.41
N ASP A 51 -2.38 -18.13 0.47
CA ASP A 51 -3.79 -17.86 0.75
C ASP A 51 -3.97 -16.94 1.96
N ILE A 52 -2.89 -16.52 2.60
CA ILE A 52 -2.96 -15.62 3.74
C ILE A 52 -3.61 -14.31 3.29
N PRO A 53 -4.64 -13.80 3.99
CA PRO A 53 -5.28 -12.54 3.63
C PRO A 53 -4.29 -11.37 3.66
N ILE A 54 -4.36 -10.51 2.63
CA ILE A 54 -3.48 -9.36 2.47
C ILE A 54 -4.24 -8.08 2.83
N ILE A 55 -3.65 -7.28 3.71
CA ILE A 55 -4.17 -5.96 4.04
C ILE A 55 -3.32 -4.94 3.29
N ALA A 56 -3.91 -4.26 2.33
CA ALA A 56 -3.21 -3.21 1.58
C ALA A 56 -3.26 -1.92 2.37
N GLU A 57 -2.12 -1.43 2.77
CA GLU A 57 -1.96 -0.20 3.53
C GLU A 57 -0.72 0.53 3.06
N GLY A 58 -0.75 1.85 3.15
CA GLY A 58 0.37 2.68 2.74
C GLY A 58 0.26 3.11 1.29
N LYS A 59 0.43 4.39 1.06
CA LYS A 59 0.41 5.02 -0.28
C LYS A 59 -0.93 5.00 -1.00
N ILE A 60 -2.03 4.58 -0.35
CA ILE A 60 -3.37 4.69 -0.94
C ILE A 60 -3.85 6.12 -0.75
N ARG A 61 -4.00 6.86 -1.84
CA ARG A 61 -4.30 8.29 -1.84
C ARG A 61 -5.65 8.65 -2.41
N CYS A 62 -6.34 7.72 -3.07
CA CYS A 62 -7.65 7.98 -3.66
C CYS A 62 -8.45 6.68 -3.75
N GLU A 63 -9.75 6.84 -4.02
CA GLU A 63 -10.68 5.71 -4.10
C GLU A 63 -10.30 4.71 -5.17
N GLN A 64 -9.80 5.18 -6.30
CA GLN A 64 -9.40 4.32 -7.40
C GLN A 64 -8.27 3.38 -7.01
N GLU A 65 -7.30 3.89 -6.27
CA GLU A 65 -6.19 3.07 -5.78
C GLU A 65 -6.68 2.00 -4.80
N ALA A 66 -7.66 2.31 -3.95
CA ALA A 66 -8.26 1.34 -3.05
C ALA A 66 -8.97 0.22 -3.82
N VAL A 67 -9.74 0.57 -4.84
CA VAL A 67 -10.43 -0.41 -5.70
C VAL A 67 -9.42 -1.30 -6.42
N GLU A 68 -8.36 -0.72 -6.96
CA GLU A 68 -7.32 -1.46 -7.66
C GLU A 68 -6.58 -2.43 -6.74
N ALA A 69 -6.35 -2.04 -5.48
CA ALA A 69 -5.73 -2.92 -4.49
C ALA A 69 -6.59 -4.15 -4.23
N LEU A 70 -7.91 -3.98 -4.10
CA LEU A 70 -8.83 -5.10 -3.93
C LEU A 70 -8.83 -6.00 -5.16
N LYS A 71 -8.82 -5.43 -6.36
CA LYS A 71 -8.75 -6.20 -7.61
C LYS A 71 -7.43 -6.95 -7.76
N ALA A 72 -6.36 -6.42 -7.20
CA ALA A 72 -5.05 -7.07 -7.23
C ALA A 72 -4.97 -8.30 -6.31
N GLY A 73 -5.91 -8.45 -5.38
CA GLY A 73 -5.97 -9.58 -4.48
C GLY A 73 -5.96 -9.25 -3.00
N ALA A 74 -5.98 -7.97 -2.63
CA ALA A 74 -6.06 -7.60 -1.21
C ALA A 74 -7.40 -8.02 -0.64
N HIS A 75 -7.40 -8.53 0.58
CA HIS A 75 -8.61 -8.89 1.31
C HIS A 75 -9.30 -7.64 1.86
N ALA A 76 -8.52 -6.64 2.27
CA ALA A 76 -9.01 -5.37 2.79
C ALA A 76 -7.98 -4.26 2.50
N VAL A 77 -8.43 -3.01 2.59
CA VAL A 77 -7.55 -1.85 2.44
C VAL A 77 -7.66 -0.96 3.67
N VAL A 78 -6.56 -0.30 4.02
CA VAL A 78 -6.52 0.66 5.12
C VAL A 78 -6.08 2.01 4.54
N VAL A 79 -6.92 3.02 4.71
CA VAL A 79 -6.64 4.37 4.23
C VAL A 79 -6.64 5.31 5.43
N GLY A 80 -5.48 5.87 5.72
CA GLY A 80 -5.31 6.73 6.88
C GLY A 80 -5.08 8.19 6.50
N THR A 81 -3.84 8.53 6.16
CA THR A 81 -3.41 9.90 5.88
C THR A 81 -4.32 10.64 4.89
N SER A 82 -4.78 9.96 3.85
CA SER A 82 -5.64 10.57 2.83
C SER A 82 -7.03 10.95 3.33
N ILE A 83 -7.43 10.46 4.51
CA ILE A 83 -8.75 10.76 5.10
C ILE A 83 -8.59 11.58 6.37
N THR A 84 -7.61 11.25 7.21
CA THR A 84 -7.49 11.77 8.57
C THR A 84 -6.51 12.93 8.73
N ARG A 85 -5.77 13.30 7.68
CA ARG A 85 -4.78 14.37 7.71
C ARG A 85 -5.18 15.50 6.76
N PRO A 86 -6.11 16.39 7.18
CA PRO A 86 -6.62 17.45 6.29
C PRO A 86 -5.54 18.40 5.81
N GLU A 87 -4.49 18.66 6.59
CA GLU A 87 -3.37 19.51 6.17
C GLU A 87 -2.61 18.93 4.98
N ILE A 88 -2.44 17.60 4.94
CA ILE A 88 -1.77 16.93 3.83
C ILE A 88 -2.66 16.91 2.59
N ILE A 89 -3.96 16.67 2.77
CA ILE A 89 -4.93 16.70 1.69
C ILE A 89 -4.98 18.10 1.07
N THR A 90 -4.97 19.13 1.90
CA THR A 90 -4.97 20.52 1.45
C THR A 90 -3.74 20.83 0.62
N GLU A 91 -2.55 20.40 1.06
CA GLU A 91 -1.30 20.57 0.31
C GLU A 91 -1.38 19.97 -1.09
N ARG A 92 -2.00 18.81 -1.22
CA ARG A 92 -2.15 18.16 -2.52
C ARG A 92 -2.99 19.00 -3.48
N TYR A 93 -4.07 19.60 -3.00
CA TYR A 93 -4.90 20.50 -3.81
C TYR A 93 -4.13 21.76 -4.18
N VAL A 94 -3.43 22.37 -3.23
CA VAL A 94 -2.63 23.58 -3.48
C VAL A 94 -1.55 23.33 -4.51
N ASP A 95 -0.82 22.21 -4.38
CA ASP A 95 0.25 21.87 -5.31
C ASP A 95 -0.28 21.62 -6.72
N ALA A 96 -1.42 20.93 -6.85
CA ALA A 96 -2.06 20.68 -8.13
C ALA A 96 -2.50 21.98 -8.81
N ILE A 97 -3.04 22.90 -8.04
CA ILE A 97 -3.45 24.22 -8.56
C ILE A 97 -2.24 25.01 -9.04
N ARG A 98 -1.16 25.02 -8.27
CA ARG A 98 0.08 25.72 -8.64
C ARG A 98 0.68 25.15 -9.92
N GLU A 99 0.69 23.84 -10.06
CA GLU A 99 1.19 23.19 -11.27
C GLU A 99 0.38 23.57 -12.51
N ALA A 100 -0.96 23.71 -12.35
CA ALA A 100 -1.83 24.11 -13.43
C ALA A 100 -1.64 25.58 -13.84
N GLU A 101 -1.26 26.44 -12.89
CA GLU A 101 -1.00 27.85 -13.14
C GLU A 101 0.39 28.11 -13.70
N GLY A 102 1.32 27.25 -13.38
CA GLY A 102 2.72 27.40 -13.68
C GLY A 102 3.14 26.85 -14.99
#